data_ff8fc8cb80eb67652f5f71124aaa4ffb
#
_entry.id   ff8fc8cb80eb67652f5f71124aaa4ffb
#
_cell.length_a   1.000
_cell.length_b   1.000
_cell.length_c   1.000
_cell.angle_alpha   90.00
_cell.angle_beta   90.00
_cell.angle_gamma   90.00
#
_symmetry.space_group_name_H-M   'P 1'
#
loop_
_entity.id
_entity.type
_entity.pdbx_description
1 polymer ?
#
loop_
_entity_poly.entity_id
_entity_poly.type
_entity_poly.pdbx_seq_one_letter_code
_entity_poly.pdbx_strand_id
1 'polypeptide(L)'
;MPILKSPVLLIFCLIIFVGTSSSAQKTKPSLTAYEKYIDDNNDAHLKEYLEIVSIPAISSIPSHKPDAAKAASWIANKLKAIGMANVQLIPTEGNPVVYASWDKAPGKPTVLIYAHYDVQPVKESEWDNPPFSPVIKDGKIFGRGASDDKSGVMITILAIEAMLHVDGKLPVNVKFMFEGNEEMGSPYFKSFLEKNKELLKADFVLNADDGQYNENTPAITVSLRGSVRMEFSIKTANTDAHSGEFGGKTPNAVVDMAQIISSFYDKAGNVAVEGFYDKVVPVTAEQKAMIKKIPYDPATDMKILGTTAEVGDTSYSPLERIWYRPTLEIVGMQGGYTATEGHSNVIPGNAMARITCRLVNNQNGNEIVALIVKHINKNCPPGATITYKLSDGYASPVTLPANTKEYRYISDVLTRIYGKEPYQYASGGSVGAMRSVKEVLGLYAYPLGFELTDEKWHAANEYFRLSSIRKGQLVYCYYLLHLAEEETKYYR
;
A
#
# COMPACT_ATOMS: atom_id res chain seq x y z
N MET A 1 -11.19 -109.93 18.12
CA MET A 1 -11.58 -108.84 17.21
C MET A 1 -11.79 -107.57 18.02
N PRO A 2 -10.94 -106.62 17.95
CA PRO A 2 -11.12 -105.34 18.67
C PRO A 2 -11.72 -104.30 17.76
N ILE A 3 -12.65 -103.51 18.28
CA ILE A 3 -13.38 -102.45 17.67
C ILE A 3 -12.51 -101.14 17.74
N LEU A 4 -12.13 -100.57 16.60
CA LEU A 4 -11.50 -99.29 16.52
C LEU A 4 -12.51 -98.16 16.87
N LYS A 5 -12.17 -97.34 17.86
CA LYS A 5 -12.83 -96.04 18.07
C LYS A 5 -12.06 -94.94 17.36
N SER A 6 -12.72 -94.27 16.45
CA SER A 6 -12.22 -93.06 15.81
C SER A 6 -12.46 -91.81 16.69
N PRO A 7 -11.51 -90.89 16.83
CA PRO A 7 -11.75 -89.60 17.48
C PRO A 7 -12.32 -88.58 16.54
N VAL A 8 -13.43 -87.90 16.90
CA VAL A 8 -14.03 -86.78 16.23
C VAL A 8 -13.17 -85.53 16.53
N LEU A 9 -12.54 -84.97 15.52
CA LEU A 9 -11.75 -83.74 15.63
C LEU A 9 -12.71 -82.52 15.43
N LEU A 10 -12.97 -81.78 16.54
CA LEU A 10 -13.70 -80.55 16.51
C LEU A 10 -12.76 -79.42 15.99
N ILE A 11 -12.94 -78.88 14.78
CA ILE A 11 -12.27 -77.73 14.23
C ILE A 11 -12.99 -76.49 14.73
N PHE A 12 -12.37 -75.73 15.63
CA PHE A 12 -12.84 -74.40 16.02
C PHE A 12 -12.33 -73.40 14.99
N CYS A 13 -13.23 -72.92 14.10
CA CYS A 13 -12.96 -71.81 13.21
C CYS A 13 -12.95 -70.50 13.98
N LEU A 14 -11.72 -69.98 14.28
CA LEU A 14 -11.56 -68.66 14.82
C LEU A 14 -11.74 -67.65 13.69
N ILE A 15 -12.90 -66.96 13.62
CA ILE A 15 -13.14 -65.87 12.71
C ILE A 15 -12.44 -64.63 13.28
N ILE A 16 -11.25 -64.31 12.73
CA ILE A 16 -10.55 -63.06 13.01
C ILE A 16 -11.25 -61.94 12.21
N PHE A 17 -12.04 -61.11 12.90
CA PHE A 17 -12.57 -59.87 12.37
C PHE A 17 -11.39 -58.89 12.25
N VAL A 18 -10.78 -58.82 11.05
CA VAL A 18 -9.83 -57.77 10.72
C VAL A 18 -10.69 -56.51 10.42
N GLY A 19 -10.87 -55.69 11.46
CA GLY A 19 -11.43 -54.35 11.30
C GLY A 19 -10.48 -53.51 10.45
N THR A 20 -10.79 -53.39 9.18
CA THR A 20 -10.13 -52.38 8.32
C THR A 20 -10.60 -51.00 8.78
N SER A 21 -9.78 -50.37 9.66
CA SER A 21 -9.89 -48.95 9.91
C SER A 21 -9.55 -48.25 8.63
N SER A 22 -10.55 -47.95 7.82
CA SER A 22 -10.42 -47.01 6.71
C SER A 22 -10.11 -45.66 7.32
N SER A 23 -8.82 -45.34 7.46
CA SER A 23 -8.41 -43.94 7.65
C SER A 23 -8.85 -43.21 6.41
N ALA A 24 -9.93 -42.45 6.54
CA ALA A 24 -10.30 -41.47 5.48
C ALA A 24 -9.07 -40.57 5.26
N GLN A 25 -8.37 -40.87 4.19
CA GLN A 25 -7.27 -40.04 3.71
C GLN A 25 -7.92 -38.67 3.45
N LYS A 26 -7.69 -37.69 4.36
CA LYS A 26 -8.15 -36.33 4.16
C LYS A 26 -7.52 -35.88 2.86
N THR A 27 -8.28 -35.90 1.78
CA THR A 27 -7.88 -35.33 0.50
C THR A 27 -7.48 -33.87 0.77
N LYS A 28 -6.26 -33.52 0.40
CA LYS A 28 -5.81 -32.11 0.44
C LYS A 28 -6.85 -31.30 -0.33
N PRO A 29 -7.28 -30.12 0.19
CA PRO A 29 -8.19 -29.27 -0.54
C PRO A 29 -7.64 -29.03 -1.96
N SER A 30 -8.43 -29.38 -2.95
CA SER A 30 -8.03 -29.19 -4.34
C SER A 30 -8.24 -27.73 -4.69
N LEU A 31 -7.18 -27.03 -5.09
CA LEU A 31 -7.31 -25.68 -5.63
C LEU A 31 -8.33 -25.58 -6.77
N THR A 32 -8.49 -26.64 -7.52
CA THR A 32 -9.51 -26.77 -8.55
C THR A 32 -10.93 -26.47 -8.03
N ALA A 33 -11.21 -26.74 -6.75
CA ALA A 33 -12.50 -26.43 -6.17
C ALA A 33 -12.67 -24.93 -5.93
N TYR A 34 -11.60 -24.24 -5.46
CA TYR A 34 -11.63 -22.78 -5.29
C TYR A 34 -11.65 -22.08 -6.66
N GLU A 35 -10.82 -22.53 -7.62
CA GLU A 35 -10.85 -22.02 -9.00
C GLU A 35 -12.25 -22.12 -9.57
N LYS A 36 -12.87 -23.30 -9.45
CA LYS A 36 -14.25 -23.50 -9.93
C LYS A 36 -15.24 -22.56 -9.23
N TYR A 37 -15.18 -22.41 -7.92
CA TYR A 37 -16.05 -21.48 -7.19
C TYR A 37 -15.89 -20.04 -7.65
N ILE A 38 -14.64 -19.58 -7.77
CA ILE A 38 -14.29 -18.22 -8.21
C ILE A 38 -14.83 -17.98 -9.63
N ASP A 39 -14.63 -18.94 -10.54
CA ASP A 39 -15.06 -18.83 -11.93
C ASP A 39 -16.60 -18.89 -12.06
N ASP A 40 -17.28 -19.78 -11.32
CA ASP A 40 -18.74 -19.90 -11.31
C ASP A 40 -19.45 -18.65 -10.73
N ASN A 41 -18.79 -17.90 -9.84
CA ASN A 41 -19.36 -16.72 -9.18
C ASN A 41 -18.81 -15.40 -9.72
N ASN A 42 -18.02 -15.42 -10.79
CA ASN A 42 -17.35 -14.22 -11.32
C ASN A 42 -18.32 -13.06 -11.56
N ASP A 43 -19.47 -13.29 -12.18
CA ASP A 43 -20.44 -12.22 -12.48
C ASP A 43 -21.03 -11.58 -11.21
N ALA A 44 -21.30 -12.39 -10.18
CA ALA A 44 -21.79 -11.91 -8.90
C ALA A 44 -20.70 -11.09 -8.18
N HIS A 45 -19.45 -11.56 -8.16
CA HIS A 45 -18.31 -10.87 -7.60
C HIS A 45 -18.03 -9.54 -8.31
N LEU A 46 -18.13 -9.52 -9.63
CA LEU A 46 -17.96 -8.27 -10.40
C LEU A 46 -19.07 -7.25 -10.08
N LYS A 47 -20.31 -7.69 -9.91
CA LYS A 47 -21.40 -6.81 -9.49
C LYS A 47 -21.12 -6.18 -8.13
N GLU A 48 -20.72 -6.96 -7.14
CA GLU A 48 -20.35 -6.50 -5.81
C GLU A 48 -19.15 -5.53 -5.86
N TYR A 49 -18.20 -5.82 -6.74
CA TYR A 49 -17.05 -4.92 -6.94
C TYR A 49 -17.47 -3.57 -7.52
N LEU A 50 -18.36 -3.55 -8.51
CA LEU A 50 -18.91 -2.31 -9.04
C LEU A 50 -19.72 -1.53 -7.98
N GLU A 51 -20.46 -2.24 -7.11
CA GLU A 51 -21.19 -1.60 -6.01
C GLU A 51 -20.27 -0.85 -5.06
N ILE A 52 -19.19 -1.47 -4.57
CA ILE A 52 -18.27 -0.79 -3.64
C ILE A 52 -17.49 0.34 -4.32
N VAL A 53 -17.08 0.18 -5.58
CA VAL A 53 -16.39 1.24 -6.33
C VAL A 53 -17.31 2.44 -6.56
N SER A 54 -18.62 2.23 -6.70
CA SER A 54 -19.58 3.32 -6.88
C SER A 54 -19.74 4.25 -5.66
N ILE A 55 -19.21 3.88 -4.50
CA ILE A 55 -19.34 4.69 -3.28
C ILE A 55 -18.14 5.67 -3.20
N PRO A 56 -18.39 7.00 -3.25
CA PRO A 56 -17.33 8.01 -3.25
C PRO A 56 -16.79 8.27 -1.84
N ALA A 57 -16.09 7.31 -1.25
CA ALA A 57 -15.54 7.38 0.09
C ALA A 57 -14.29 8.28 0.15
N ILE A 58 -14.41 9.55 -0.25
CA ILE A 58 -13.31 10.52 -0.30
C ILE A 58 -13.03 11.03 1.11
N SER A 59 -11.98 10.53 1.76
CA SER A 59 -11.67 10.83 3.16
C SER A 59 -11.25 12.28 3.40
N SER A 60 -10.62 12.93 2.43
CA SER A 60 -10.10 14.29 2.54
C SER A 60 -11.17 15.40 2.40
N ILE A 61 -12.40 15.05 2.04
CA ILE A 61 -13.49 15.99 1.82
C ILE A 61 -14.60 15.75 2.86
N PRO A 62 -14.84 16.67 3.80
CA PRO A 62 -15.78 16.47 4.90
C PRO A 62 -17.23 16.14 4.48
N SER A 63 -17.70 16.63 3.33
CA SER A 63 -19.03 16.33 2.81
C SER A 63 -19.21 14.86 2.39
N HIS A 64 -18.11 14.11 2.14
CA HIS A 64 -18.12 12.68 1.82
C HIS A 64 -18.03 11.75 3.05
N LYS A 65 -18.05 12.30 4.27
CA LYS A 65 -18.08 11.47 5.50
C LYS A 65 -19.23 10.46 5.53
N PRO A 66 -20.48 10.79 5.07
CA PRO A 66 -21.55 9.80 4.94
C PRO A 66 -21.24 8.68 3.94
N ASP A 67 -20.52 8.98 2.85
CA ASP A 67 -20.14 7.99 1.84
C ASP A 67 -19.09 7.04 2.40
N ALA A 68 -18.11 7.53 3.14
CA ALA A 68 -17.14 6.69 3.84
C ALA A 68 -17.84 5.75 4.86
N ALA A 69 -18.81 6.24 5.61
CA ALA A 69 -19.62 5.42 6.51
C ALA A 69 -20.48 4.37 5.75
N LYS A 70 -20.98 4.72 4.55
CA LYS A 70 -21.69 3.79 3.66
C LYS A 70 -20.75 2.68 3.15
N ALA A 71 -19.53 3.01 2.73
CA ALA A 71 -18.53 2.04 2.30
C ALA A 71 -18.15 1.09 3.44
N ALA A 72 -17.85 1.62 4.63
CA ALA A 72 -17.57 0.80 5.81
C ALA A 72 -18.73 -0.14 6.16
N SER A 73 -19.97 0.34 6.08
CA SER A 73 -21.18 -0.46 6.35
C SER A 73 -21.39 -1.54 5.30
N TRP A 74 -21.13 -1.25 4.02
CA TRP A 74 -21.20 -2.22 2.93
C TRP A 74 -20.21 -3.36 3.18
N ILE A 75 -18.94 -3.03 3.48
CA ILE A 75 -17.87 -4.01 3.78
C ILE A 75 -18.25 -4.86 4.99
N ALA A 76 -18.72 -4.26 6.08
CA ALA A 76 -19.12 -4.97 7.28
C ALA A 76 -20.30 -5.94 6.99
N ASN A 77 -21.26 -5.56 6.16
CA ASN A 77 -22.36 -6.43 5.77
C ASN A 77 -21.89 -7.59 4.90
N LYS A 78 -20.99 -7.36 3.95
CA LYS A 78 -20.39 -8.41 3.11
C LYS A 78 -19.60 -9.41 3.99
N LEU A 79 -18.79 -8.95 4.92
CA LEU A 79 -18.04 -9.80 5.85
C LEU A 79 -18.98 -10.68 6.71
N LYS A 80 -20.11 -10.14 7.18
CA LYS A 80 -21.14 -10.91 7.88
C LYS A 80 -21.77 -11.97 6.97
N ALA A 81 -22.11 -11.59 5.75
CA ALA A 81 -22.76 -12.46 4.78
C ALA A 81 -21.92 -13.69 4.43
N ILE A 82 -20.61 -13.54 4.31
CA ILE A 82 -19.67 -14.65 4.05
C ILE A 82 -19.36 -15.50 5.29
N GLY A 83 -19.88 -15.16 6.46
CA GLY A 83 -19.73 -15.97 7.69
C GLY A 83 -18.58 -15.55 8.61
N MET A 84 -18.00 -14.36 8.44
CA MET A 84 -17.06 -13.80 9.41
C MET A 84 -17.78 -13.48 10.73
N ALA A 85 -17.07 -13.68 11.83
CA ALA A 85 -17.55 -13.34 13.17
C ALA A 85 -16.97 -11.99 13.62
N ASN A 86 -17.46 -11.50 14.78
CA ASN A 86 -16.95 -10.27 15.42
C ASN A 86 -16.83 -9.06 14.48
N VAL A 87 -17.73 -8.93 13.52
CA VAL A 87 -17.71 -7.82 12.56
C VAL A 87 -18.09 -6.52 13.27
N GLN A 88 -17.18 -5.55 13.27
CA GLN A 88 -17.30 -4.28 13.99
C GLN A 88 -16.89 -3.11 13.09
N LEU A 89 -17.58 -1.98 13.26
CA LEU A 89 -17.12 -0.67 12.81
C LEU A 89 -16.51 0.04 14.02
N ILE A 90 -15.19 0.03 14.14
CA ILE A 90 -14.49 0.60 15.28
C ILE A 90 -14.24 2.07 15.00
N PRO A 91 -14.81 2.99 15.82
CA PRO A 91 -14.67 4.42 15.59
C PRO A 91 -13.22 4.88 15.77
N THR A 92 -12.82 5.83 14.94
CA THR A 92 -11.60 6.62 15.07
C THR A 92 -11.97 8.11 15.19
N GLU A 93 -10.99 8.97 15.28
CA GLU A 93 -11.19 10.42 15.16
C GLU A 93 -11.63 10.84 13.73
N GLY A 94 -11.40 9.96 12.74
CA GLY A 94 -11.81 10.10 11.33
C GLY A 94 -12.94 9.16 10.93
N ASN A 95 -12.71 8.38 9.88
CA ASN A 95 -13.61 7.31 9.42
C ASN A 95 -13.36 6.03 10.22
N PRO A 96 -14.37 5.17 10.43
CA PRO A 96 -14.20 3.95 11.21
C PRO A 96 -13.27 2.95 10.53
N VAL A 97 -12.57 2.13 11.32
CA VAL A 97 -11.91 0.93 10.83
C VAL A 97 -12.93 -0.22 10.82
N VAL A 98 -13.02 -0.94 9.72
CA VAL A 98 -13.82 -2.16 9.61
C VAL A 98 -12.97 -3.33 10.11
N TYR A 99 -13.41 -3.96 11.18
CA TYR A 99 -12.78 -5.15 11.75
C TYR A 99 -13.69 -6.37 11.59
N ALA A 100 -13.10 -7.53 11.34
CA ALA A 100 -13.76 -8.82 11.42
C ALA A 100 -12.77 -9.92 11.80
N SER A 101 -13.25 -11.01 12.40
CA SER A 101 -12.41 -12.19 12.67
C SER A 101 -13.12 -13.50 12.36
N TRP A 102 -12.31 -14.51 12.10
CA TRP A 102 -12.69 -15.90 12.05
C TRP A 102 -11.65 -16.69 12.86
N ASP A 103 -12.01 -17.06 14.10
CA ASP A 103 -11.08 -17.60 15.12
C ASP A 103 -11.39 -19.09 15.42
N LYS A 104 -11.78 -19.87 14.38
CA LYS A 104 -12.22 -21.26 14.54
C LYS A 104 -11.17 -22.30 14.13
N ALA A 105 -9.89 -21.92 14.02
CA ALA A 105 -8.76 -22.81 13.76
C ALA A 105 -7.84 -22.88 14.99
N PRO A 106 -8.23 -23.62 16.05
CA PRO A 106 -7.47 -23.66 17.30
C PRO A 106 -6.06 -24.22 17.08
N GLY A 107 -5.05 -23.59 17.66
CA GLY A 107 -3.63 -23.98 17.52
C GLY A 107 -3.02 -23.68 16.15
N LYS A 108 -3.73 -22.95 15.30
CA LYS A 108 -3.22 -22.45 14.02
C LYS A 108 -2.85 -20.98 14.11
N PRO A 109 -1.93 -20.49 13.28
CA PRO A 109 -1.56 -19.07 13.26
C PRO A 109 -2.74 -18.17 12.92
N THR A 110 -2.61 -16.91 13.30
CA THR A 110 -3.55 -15.84 12.99
C THR A 110 -2.93 -14.90 11.98
N VAL A 111 -3.62 -14.67 10.87
CA VAL A 111 -3.26 -13.70 9.83
C VAL A 111 -4.14 -12.48 9.98
N LEU A 112 -3.53 -11.30 10.10
CA LEU A 112 -4.20 -9.99 10.05
C LEU A 112 -4.00 -9.39 8.67
N ILE A 113 -5.09 -9.10 7.96
CA ILE A 113 -5.08 -8.53 6.61
C ILE A 113 -5.50 -7.06 6.69
N TYR A 114 -4.64 -6.20 6.18
CA TYR A 114 -4.87 -4.77 6.04
C TYR A 114 -5.20 -4.41 4.58
N ALA A 115 -6.10 -3.46 4.40
CA ALA A 115 -6.40 -2.73 3.18
C ALA A 115 -7.06 -1.40 3.56
N HIS A 116 -7.33 -0.51 2.58
CA HIS A 116 -8.12 0.68 2.83
C HIS A 116 -9.31 0.82 1.87
N TYR A 117 -10.34 1.54 2.29
CA TYR A 117 -11.57 1.71 1.52
C TYR A 117 -11.87 3.14 1.11
N ASP A 118 -11.12 4.11 1.62
CA ASP A 118 -11.20 5.50 1.18
C ASP A 118 -10.44 5.71 -0.14
N VAL A 119 -10.71 6.82 -0.80
CA VAL A 119 -10.19 7.10 -2.14
C VAL A 119 -9.79 8.57 -2.29
N GLN A 120 -8.90 8.85 -3.22
CA GLN A 120 -8.49 10.19 -3.61
C GLN A 120 -9.65 11.01 -4.21
N PRO A 121 -9.64 12.35 -4.02
CA PRO A 121 -10.56 13.24 -4.68
C PRO A 121 -10.40 13.21 -6.20
N VAL A 122 -11.44 13.62 -6.91
CA VAL A 122 -11.51 13.59 -8.36
C VAL A 122 -11.83 14.97 -8.93
N LYS A 123 -11.34 15.21 -10.16
CA LYS A 123 -11.81 16.29 -11.02
C LYS A 123 -12.56 15.66 -12.18
N GLU A 124 -13.88 15.59 -12.07
CA GLU A 124 -14.74 14.83 -12.99
C GLU A 124 -14.55 15.19 -14.46
N SER A 125 -14.22 16.46 -14.75
CA SER A 125 -13.99 16.93 -16.14
C SER A 125 -12.76 16.28 -16.83
N GLU A 126 -11.93 15.55 -16.10
CA GLU A 126 -10.77 14.84 -16.64
C GLU A 126 -11.04 13.34 -16.89
N TRP A 127 -12.25 12.87 -16.53
CA TRP A 127 -12.63 11.48 -16.67
C TRP A 127 -13.49 11.22 -17.91
N ASP A 128 -13.21 10.12 -18.61
CA ASP A 128 -13.99 9.70 -19.78
C ASP A 128 -15.39 9.19 -19.38
N ASN A 129 -15.53 8.62 -18.18
CA ASN A 129 -16.79 8.22 -17.56
C ASN A 129 -16.84 8.78 -16.12
N PRO A 130 -18.02 9.07 -15.56
CA PRO A 130 -18.11 9.54 -14.19
C PRO A 130 -17.35 8.61 -13.23
N PRO A 131 -16.44 9.12 -12.40
CA PRO A 131 -15.49 8.32 -11.61
C PRO A 131 -16.14 7.34 -10.63
N PHE A 132 -17.35 7.62 -10.19
CA PHE A 132 -18.15 6.77 -9.28
C PHE A 132 -19.34 6.09 -9.97
N SER A 133 -19.32 6.02 -11.30
CA SER A 133 -20.20 5.17 -12.11
C SER A 133 -19.33 4.15 -12.85
N PRO A 134 -18.80 3.14 -12.13
CA PRO A 134 -17.78 2.26 -12.68
C PRO A 134 -18.31 1.47 -13.87
N VAL A 135 -17.45 1.29 -14.88
CA VAL A 135 -17.78 0.54 -16.10
C VAL A 135 -16.75 -0.55 -16.36
N ILE A 136 -17.22 -1.69 -16.89
CA ILE A 136 -16.33 -2.75 -17.36
C ILE A 136 -16.14 -2.58 -18.86
N LYS A 137 -14.87 -2.44 -19.26
CA LYS A 137 -14.47 -2.32 -20.66
C LYS A 137 -13.08 -2.96 -20.87
N ASP A 138 -12.92 -3.71 -21.94
CA ASP A 138 -11.65 -4.31 -22.36
C ASP A 138 -10.94 -5.09 -21.23
N GLY A 139 -11.70 -5.88 -20.45
CA GLY A 139 -11.16 -6.66 -19.33
C GLY A 139 -10.73 -5.85 -18.11
N LYS A 140 -11.21 -4.61 -17.96
CA LYS A 140 -10.87 -3.66 -16.90
C LYS A 140 -12.10 -3.04 -16.28
N ILE A 141 -12.07 -2.76 -14.99
CA ILE A 141 -13.05 -1.93 -14.28
C ILE A 141 -12.49 -0.52 -14.19
N PHE A 142 -13.16 0.45 -14.80
CA PHE A 142 -12.80 1.87 -14.70
C PHE A 142 -13.63 2.53 -13.61
N GLY A 143 -12.98 3.22 -12.67
CA GLY A 143 -13.60 3.97 -11.59
C GLY A 143 -12.58 4.37 -10.54
N ARG A 144 -12.83 5.44 -9.78
CA ARG A 144 -11.95 5.85 -8.69
C ARG A 144 -12.01 4.85 -7.54
N GLY A 145 -10.83 4.38 -7.09
CA GLY A 145 -10.70 3.33 -6.10
C GLY A 145 -10.87 1.92 -6.67
N ALA A 146 -10.95 1.78 -8.01
CA ALA A 146 -11.02 0.46 -8.60
C ALA A 146 -9.72 -0.32 -8.44
N SER A 147 -8.57 0.34 -8.43
CA SER A 147 -7.28 -0.25 -8.09
C SER A 147 -6.92 0.07 -6.65
N ASP A 148 -6.77 1.31 -6.30
CA ASP A 148 -6.27 1.84 -5.03
C ASP A 148 -7.42 2.24 -4.08
N ASP A 149 -7.76 1.49 -3.01
CA ASP A 149 -7.38 0.08 -2.71
C ASP A 149 -8.63 -0.76 -2.42
N LYS A 150 -9.78 -0.41 -3.05
CA LYS A 150 -10.95 -1.30 -2.97
C LYS A 150 -10.68 -2.66 -3.62
N SER A 151 -9.59 -2.75 -4.41
CA SER A 151 -9.09 -4.00 -4.96
C SER A 151 -8.60 -4.94 -3.87
N GLY A 152 -7.77 -4.46 -2.98
CA GLY A 152 -7.27 -5.21 -1.83
C GLY A 152 -8.39 -5.65 -0.89
N VAL A 153 -9.36 -4.75 -0.63
CA VAL A 153 -10.58 -5.09 0.14
C VAL A 153 -11.33 -6.23 -0.52
N MET A 154 -11.67 -6.11 -1.81
CA MET A 154 -12.51 -7.09 -2.48
C MET A 154 -11.83 -8.43 -2.71
N ILE A 155 -10.58 -8.44 -3.19
CA ILE A 155 -9.82 -9.67 -3.43
C ILE A 155 -9.72 -10.51 -2.16
N THR A 156 -9.41 -9.87 -1.03
CA THR A 156 -9.22 -10.58 0.24
C THR A 156 -10.53 -11.13 0.79
N ILE A 157 -11.62 -10.37 0.72
CA ILE A 157 -12.96 -10.83 1.13
C ILE A 157 -13.42 -11.99 0.27
N LEU A 158 -13.30 -11.89 -1.05
CA LEU A 158 -13.77 -12.91 -2.00
C LEU A 158 -12.95 -14.20 -1.93
N ALA A 159 -11.65 -14.11 -1.58
CA ALA A 159 -10.82 -15.29 -1.32
C ALA A 159 -11.32 -16.06 -0.08
N ILE A 160 -11.62 -15.34 1.02
CA ILE A 160 -12.19 -15.93 2.23
C ILE A 160 -13.56 -16.50 1.98
N GLU A 161 -14.42 -15.83 1.20
CA GLU A 161 -15.71 -16.33 0.78
C GLU A 161 -15.59 -17.68 0.05
N ALA A 162 -14.69 -17.77 -0.94
CA ALA A 162 -14.44 -19.00 -1.67
C ALA A 162 -14.04 -20.16 -0.74
N MET A 163 -13.14 -19.90 0.19
CA MET A 163 -12.68 -20.92 1.15
C MET A 163 -13.79 -21.36 2.11
N LEU A 164 -14.55 -20.42 2.66
CA LEU A 164 -15.66 -20.73 3.56
C LEU A 164 -16.80 -21.45 2.84
N HIS A 165 -17.06 -21.13 1.57
CA HIS A 165 -18.08 -21.82 0.79
C HIS A 165 -17.65 -23.25 0.45
N VAL A 166 -16.41 -23.44 -0.01
CA VAL A 166 -15.93 -24.76 -0.47
C VAL A 166 -15.66 -25.71 0.70
N ASP A 167 -14.99 -25.24 1.76
CA ASP A 167 -14.52 -26.08 2.86
C ASP A 167 -15.34 -25.92 4.16
N GLY A 168 -16.22 -24.92 4.23
CA GLY A 168 -16.96 -24.54 5.44
C GLY A 168 -16.09 -24.02 6.57
N LYS A 169 -14.80 -23.82 6.34
CA LYS A 169 -13.81 -23.39 7.35
C LYS A 169 -12.55 -22.83 6.70
N LEU A 170 -11.79 -22.04 7.48
CA LEU A 170 -10.46 -21.60 7.07
C LEU A 170 -9.37 -22.50 7.68
N PRO A 171 -8.22 -22.64 7.02
CA PRO A 171 -7.10 -23.46 7.50
C PRO A 171 -6.31 -22.79 8.64
N VAL A 172 -6.44 -21.49 8.82
CA VAL A 172 -5.82 -20.64 9.84
C VAL A 172 -6.83 -19.61 10.36
N ASN A 173 -6.53 -18.96 11.47
CA ASN A 173 -7.33 -17.83 11.94
C ASN A 173 -7.08 -16.60 11.06
N VAL A 174 -8.13 -15.85 10.75
CA VAL A 174 -8.06 -14.67 9.90
C VAL A 174 -8.75 -13.49 10.56
N LYS A 175 -8.06 -12.34 10.53
CA LYS A 175 -8.61 -11.05 10.94
C LYS A 175 -8.50 -10.06 9.79
N PHE A 176 -9.49 -9.19 9.67
CA PHE A 176 -9.47 -8.05 8.77
C PHE A 176 -9.39 -6.75 9.53
N MET A 177 -8.67 -5.80 8.95
CA MET A 177 -8.47 -4.44 9.46
C MET A 177 -8.44 -3.50 8.26
N PHE A 178 -9.62 -2.95 7.88
CA PHE A 178 -9.74 -2.06 6.74
C PHE A 178 -9.89 -0.61 7.18
N GLU A 179 -8.93 0.22 6.78
CA GLU A 179 -8.84 1.64 7.15
C GLU A 179 -9.70 2.52 6.24
N GLY A 180 -10.11 3.68 6.72
CA GLY A 180 -10.88 4.66 5.94
C GLY A 180 -10.27 6.06 5.89
N ASN A 181 -8.96 6.20 6.15
CA ASN A 181 -8.23 7.47 6.11
C ASN A 181 -6.79 7.31 5.60
N GLU A 182 -6.48 6.25 4.82
CA GLU A 182 -5.15 6.03 4.26
C GLU A 182 -4.73 7.18 3.35
N GLU A 183 -5.61 7.60 2.48
CA GLU A 183 -5.40 8.63 1.46
C GLU A 183 -5.14 10.05 2.04
N MET A 184 -5.31 10.19 3.35
CA MET A 184 -4.86 11.35 4.12
C MET A 184 -3.52 11.12 4.82
N GLY A 185 -2.89 9.96 4.64
CA GLY A 185 -1.65 9.54 5.30
C GLY A 185 -1.87 8.86 6.65
N SER A 186 -3.00 8.19 6.86
CA SER A 186 -3.34 7.39 8.05
C SER A 186 -3.20 8.13 9.40
N PRO A 187 -3.71 9.38 9.54
CA PRO A 187 -3.41 10.21 10.72
C PRO A 187 -3.95 9.62 12.03
N TYR A 188 -4.98 8.79 11.98
CA TYR A 188 -5.64 8.21 13.15
C TYR A 188 -5.29 6.74 13.37
N PHE A 189 -4.58 6.12 12.44
CA PHE A 189 -4.38 4.67 12.43
C PHE A 189 -3.46 4.19 13.56
N LYS A 190 -2.41 4.93 13.89
CA LYS A 190 -1.53 4.60 15.02
C LYS A 190 -2.30 4.59 16.34
N SER A 191 -3.11 5.61 16.61
CA SER A 191 -3.97 5.68 17.80
C SER A 191 -4.99 4.53 17.84
N PHE A 192 -5.57 4.16 16.68
CA PHE A 192 -6.44 3.01 16.56
C PHE A 192 -5.71 1.70 16.94
N LEU A 193 -4.51 1.46 16.41
CA LEU A 193 -3.71 0.29 16.72
C LEU A 193 -3.37 0.19 18.23
N GLU A 194 -2.96 1.31 18.83
CA GLU A 194 -2.62 1.38 20.25
C GLU A 194 -3.81 1.02 21.15
N LYS A 195 -5.01 1.54 20.83
CA LYS A 195 -6.26 1.27 21.58
C LYS A 195 -6.77 -0.17 21.40
N ASN A 196 -6.45 -0.82 20.28
CA ASN A 196 -7.00 -2.12 19.91
C ASN A 196 -5.93 -3.24 19.83
N LYS A 197 -4.79 -3.06 20.48
CA LYS A 197 -3.62 -3.95 20.37
C LYS A 197 -3.95 -5.41 20.66
N GLU A 198 -4.75 -5.68 21.70
CA GLU A 198 -5.14 -7.05 22.07
C GLU A 198 -6.09 -7.68 21.04
N LEU A 199 -7.04 -6.89 20.50
CA LEU A 199 -7.95 -7.34 19.45
C LEU A 199 -7.21 -7.72 18.16
N LEU A 200 -6.14 -6.97 17.85
CA LEU A 200 -5.34 -7.10 16.63
C LEU A 200 -4.17 -8.08 16.75
N LYS A 201 -4.01 -8.77 17.88
CA LYS A 201 -2.96 -9.79 18.00
C LYS A 201 -3.01 -10.78 16.83
N ALA A 202 -1.86 -10.97 16.18
CA ALA A 202 -1.69 -11.85 15.05
C ALA A 202 -0.25 -12.40 15.03
N ASP A 203 -0.02 -13.43 14.23
CA ASP A 203 1.31 -13.98 13.97
C ASP A 203 1.90 -13.43 12.68
N PHE A 204 1.03 -13.08 11.73
CA PHE A 204 1.38 -12.54 10.42
C PHE A 204 0.51 -11.34 10.07
N VAL A 205 1.07 -10.36 9.39
CA VAL A 205 0.32 -9.22 8.85
C VAL A 205 0.57 -9.14 7.34
N LEU A 206 -0.51 -9.12 6.57
CA LEU A 206 -0.49 -8.89 5.14
C LEU A 206 -1.04 -7.50 4.84
N ASN A 207 -0.37 -6.78 3.95
CA ASN A 207 -0.84 -5.53 3.38
C ASN A 207 -1.34 -5.79 1.96
N ALA A 208 -2.64 -5.62 1.72
CA ALA A 208 -3.23 -5.81 0.41
C ALA A 208 -3.13 -4.57 -0.49
N ASP A 209 -2.80 -3.42 0.10
CA ASP A 209 -2.52 -2.14 -0.56
C ASP A 209 -1.08 -2.14 -1.11
N ASP A 210 -0.87 -2.84 -2.20
CA ASP A 210 0.40 -2.92 -2.95
C ASP A 210 0.15 -3.61 -4.30
N GLY A 211 1.19 -3.73 -5.11
CA GLY A 211 1.08 -4.24 -6.46
C GLY A 211 2.09 -5.31 -6.88
N GLN A 212 1.90 -5.77 -8.09
CA GLN A 212 2.80 -6.67 -8.78
C GLN A 212 3.62 -5.89 -9.82
N TYR A 213 4.74 -6.47 -10.29
CA TYR A 213 5.56 -5.82 -11.32
C TYR A 213 4.78 -5.59 -12.62
N ASN A 214 4.06 -6.61 -13.07
CA ASN A 214 3.08 -6.54 -14.16
C ASN A 214 2.14 -7.76 -14.11
N GLU A 215 1.18 -7.81 -15.02
CA GLU A 215 0.15 -8.86 -15.07
C GLU A 215 0.71 -10.30 -15.04
N ASN A 216 1.91 -10.51 -15.56
CA ASN A 216 2.51 -11.84 -15.75
C ASN A 216 3.80 -12.08 -14.93
N THR A 217 4.20 -11.11 -14.12
CA THR A 217 5.44 -11.20 -13.33
C THR A 217 5.18 -10.65 -11.94
N PRO A 218 5.32 -11.49 -10.90
CA PRO A 218 5.06 -11.07 -9.54
C PRO A 218 6.21 -10.23 -8.99
N ALA A 219 5.89 -9.43 -7.98
CA ALA A 219 6.87 -8.70 -7.17
C ALA A 219 6.49 -8.76 -5.68
N ILE A 220 7.47 -8.58 -4.82
CA ILE A 220 7.28 -8.36 -3.39
C ILE A 220 8.02 -7.08 -3.03
N THR A 221 7.30 -6.05 -2.60
CA THR A 221 7.89 -4.79 -2.16
C THR A 221 8.60 -5.00 -0.83
N VAL A 222 9.91 -4.84 -0.82
CA VAL A 222 10.76 -5.02 0.37
C VAL A 222 11.26 -3.71 0.96
N SER A 223 11.02 -2.58 0.30
CA SER A 223 11.41 -1.26 0.80
C SER A 223 10.48 -0.18 0.29
N LEU A 224 10.09 0.72 1.18
CA LEU A 224 9.30 1.91 0.93
C LEU A 224 10.08 3.13 1.39
N ARG A 225 10.05 4.21 0.61
CA ARG A 225 10.60 5.48 1.08
C ARG A 225 9.68 6.12 2.11
N GLY A 226 10.28 6.93 2.98
CA GLY A 226 9.56 7.84 3.85
C GLY A 226 9.16 9.11 3.12
N SER A 227 8.38 9.95 3.80
CA SER A 227 7.95 11.25 3.28
C SER A 227 7.79 12.27 4.40
N VAL A 228 8.31 13.48 4.20
CA VAL A 228 8.03 14.62 5.07
C VAL A 228 7.71 15.85 4.23
N ARG A 229 6.82 16.69 4.72
CA ARG A 229 6.35 17.91 4.04
C ARG A 229 6.54 19.12 4.93
N MET A 230 6.77 20.27 4.32
CA MET A 230 6.76 21.56 4.98
C MET A 230 6.38 22.69 4.01
N GLU A 231 5.92 23.80 4.58
CA GLU A 231 5.68 25.04 3.87
C GLU A 231 6.53 26.13 4.55
N PHE A 232 7.06 27.05 3.77
CA PHE A 232 7.67 28.25 4.30
C PHE A 232 7.24 29.47 3.50
N SER A 233 7.14 30.60 4.18
CA SER A 233 6.79 31.88 3.59
C SER A 233 7.88 32.90 3.88
N ILE A 234 8.16 33.74 2.88
CA ILE A 234 9.06 34.90 3.03
C ILE A 234 8.22 36.18 2.96
N LYS A 235 8.49 37.09 3.87
CA LYS A 235 7.94 38.44 3.90
C LYS A 235 9.08 39.45 3.82
N THR A 236 9.06 40.32 2.81
CA THR A 236 10.06 41.36 2.56
C THR A 236 9.51 42.76 2.74
N ALA A 237 8.18 42.91 2.70
CA ALA A 237 7.50 44.19 2.93
C ALA A 237 6.12 43.96 3.58
N ASN A 238 5.55 45.02 4.18
CA ASN A 238 4.21 44.94 4.77
C ASN A 238 3.08 44.99 3.74
N THR A 239 3.37 45.49 2.55
CA THR A 239 2.45 45.60 1.42
C THR A 239 3.24 45.47 0.12
N ASP A 240 2.55 45.14 -0.96
CA ASP A 240 3.11 45.23 -2.30
C ASP A 240 3.44 46.68 -2.66
N ALA A 241 4.48 46.88 -3.44
CA ALA A 241 4.99 48.20 -3.76
C ALA A 241 4.94 48.48 -5.26
N HIS A 242 4.67 49.71 -5.67
CA HIS A 242 4.67 50.13 -7.08
C HIS A 242 6.07 49.97 -7.68
N SER A 243 6.21 49.17 -8.76
CA SER A 243 7.51 48.81 -9.33
C SER A 243 8.29 50.01 -9.93
N GLY A 244 7.58 51.01 -10.45
CA GLY A 244 8.20 52.23 -10.96
C GLY A 244 8.75 53.17 -9.88
N GLU A 245 8.17 53.16 -8.68
CA GLU A 245 8.57 54.03 -7.56
C GLU A 245 9.60 53.34 -6.61
N PHE A 246 9.51 52.02 -6.52
CA PHE A 246 10.28 51.26 -5.52
C PHE A 246 11.19 50.20 -6.14
N GLY A 247 11.14 49.96 -7.45
CA GLY A 247 12.06 49.05 -8.14
C GLY A 247 13.52 49.46 -7.98
N GLY A 248 14.37 48.47 -7.73
CA GLY A 248 15.80 48.69 -7.46
C GLY A 248 16.15 49.15 -6.07
N LYS A 249 15.19 49.45 -5.18
CA LYS A 249 15.44 49.81 -3.77
C LYS A 249 14.64 48.99 -2.74
N THR A 250 13.63 48.25 -3.18
CA THR A 250 12.80 47.41 -2.31
C THR A 250 13.02 45.94 -2.66
N PRO A 251 13.23 45.05 -1.67
CA PRO A 251 13.33 43.62 -1.92
C PRO A 251 12.06 43.07 -2.59
N ASN A 252 12.23 42.03 -3.39
CA ASN A 252 11.14 41.34 -4.07
C ASN A 252 11.00 39.92 -3.52
N ALA A 253 9.92 39.64 -2.80
CA ALA A 253 9.72 38.37 -2.13
C ALA A 253 9.75 37.16 -3.09
N VAL A 254 9.28 37.31 -4.34
CA VAL A 254 9.31 36.24 -5.35
C VAL A 254 10.74 35.96 -5.82
N VAL A 255 11.54 37.00 -6.04
CA VAL A 255 12.96 36.86 -6.41
C VAL A 255 13.75 36.20 -5.28
N ASP A 256 13.56 36.66 -4.05
CA ASP A 256 14.22 36.12 -2.87
C ASP A 256 13.81 34.64 -2.62
N MET A 257 12.53 34.31 -2.79
CA MET A 257 12.03 32.94 -2.77
C MET A 257 12.72 32.06 -3.82
N ALA A 258 12.81 32.55 -5.06
CA ALA A 258 13.45 31.80 -6.14
C ALA A 258 14.96 31.55 -5.87
N GLN A 259 15.66 32.51 -5.24
CA GLN A 259 17.07 32.33 -4.83
C GLN A 259 17.22 31.28 -3.73
N ILE A 260 16.35 31.29 -2.71
CA ILE A 260 16.34 30.25 -1.66
C ILE A 260 16.06 28.89 -2.28
N ILE A 261 15.04 28.76 -3.15
CA ILE A 261 14.73 27.49 -3.82
C ILE A 261 15.90 27.01 -4.67
N SER A 262 16.50 27.88 -5.45
CA SER A 262 17.66 27.52 -6.28
C SER A 262 18.85 27.02 -5.44
N SER A 263 19.01 27.53 -4.21
CA SER A 263 20.09 27.11 -3.31
C SER A 263 19.92 25.71 -2.74
N PHE A 264 18.74 25.09 -2.85
CA PHE A 264 18.54 23.70 -2.44
C PHE A 264 19.26 22.68 -3.33
N TYR A 265 19.68 23.09 -4.52
CA TYR A 265 20.26 22.20 -5.51
C TYR A 265 21.63 22.65 -5.97
N ASP A 266 22.51 21.70 -6.23
CA ASP A 266 23.75 21.95 -6.94
C ASP A 266 23.52 22.02 -8.48
N LYS A 267 24.60 22.27 -9.22
CA LYS A 267 24.54 22.36 -10.69
C LYS A 267 24.16 21.02 -11.38
N ALA A 268 24.35 19.91 -10.69
CA ALA A 268 24.00 18.57 -11.16
C ALA A 268 22.56 18.16 -10.78
N GLY A 269 21.86 19.02 -10.02
CA GLY A 269 20.49 18.75 -9.53
C GLY A 269 20.43 17.91 -8.24
N ASN A 270 21.56 17.70 -7.57
CA ASN A 270 21.56 17.05 -6.26
C ASN A 270 21.14 18.03 -5.17
N VAL A 271 20.60 17.52 -4.06
CA VAL A 271 20.23 18.35 -2.92
C VAL A 271 21.51 18.91 -2.25
N ALA A 272 21.62 20.24 -2.21
CA ALA A 272 22.78 20.96 -1.66
C ALA A 272 22.61 21.37 -0.18
N VAL A 273 21.56 20.87 0.50
CA VAL A 273 21.35 21.10 1.93
C VAL A 273 22.39 20.34 2.72
N GLU A 274 23.21 21.06 3.50
CA GLU A 274 24.28 20.49 4.33
C GLU A 274 23.72 19.43 5.28
N GLY A 275 24.30 18.21 5.28
CA GLY A 275 23.87 17.09 6.13
C GLY A 275 22.72 16.26 5.57
N PHE A 276 22.12 16.65 4.44
CA PHE A 276 20.97 15.95 3.86
C PHE A 276 21.24 14.46 3.56
N TYR A 277 22.46 14.13 3.15
CA TYR A 277 22.88 12.78 2.79
C TYR A 277 23.67 12.04 3.88
N ASP A 278 23.99 12.66 5.02
CA ASP A 278 24.95 12.11 6.00
C ASP A 278 24.53 10.74 6.55
N LYS A 279 23.24 10.48 6.66
CA LYS A 279 22.69 9.22 7.18
C LYS A 279 22.27 8.24 6.09
N VAL A 280 22.47 8.58 4.80
CA VAL A 280 22.08 7.74 3.68
C VAL A 280 23.04 6.57 3.55
N VAL A 281 22.48 5.35 3.63
CA VAL A 281 23.26 4.12 3.44
C VAL A 281 23.54 3.92 1.95
N PRO A 282 24.78 3.57 1.57
CA PRO A 282 25.08 3.19 0.19
C PRO A 282 24.24 1.99 -0.28
N VAL A 283 23.86 2.00 -1.56
CA VAL A 283 23.16 0.85 -2.18
C VAL A 283 24.05 -0.38 -2.12
N THR A 284 23.58 -1.47 -1.51
CA THR A 284 24.37 -2.69 -1.32
C THR A 284 24.56 -3.47 -2.61
N ALA A 285 25.51 -4.40 -2.63
CA ALA A 285 25.74 -5.28 -3.78
C ALA A 285 24.52 -6.14 -4.08
N GLU A 286 23.81 -6.63 -3.05
CA GLU A 286 22.58 -7.41 -3.17
C GLU A 286 21.46 -6.56 -3.80
N GLN A 287 21.26 -5.33 -3.34
CA GLN A 287 20.27 -4.41 -3.90
C GLN A 287 20.57 -4.10 -5.37
N LYS A 288 21.84 -3.85 -5.74
CA LYS A 288 22.24 -3.66 -7.13
C LYS A 288 22.00 -4.90 -7.98
N ALA A 289 22.28 -6.09 -7.45
CA ALA A 289 22.01 -7.35 -8.15
C ALA A 289 20.51 -7.60 -8.35
N MET A 290 19.68 -7.22 -7.38
CA MET A 290 18.23 -7.27 -7.45
C MET A 290 17.70 -6.32 -8.53
N ILE A 291 18.13 -5.06 -8.54
CA ILE A 291 17.73 -4.06 -9.55
C ILE A 291 18.06 -4.54 -10.96
N LYS A 292 19.23 -5.14 -11.16
CA LYS A 292 19.64 -5.67 -12.48
C LYS A 292 18.75 -6.77 -13.04
N LYS A 293 18.00 -7.48 -12.21
CA LYS A 293 17.04 -8.51 -12.65
C LYS A 293 15.75 -7.90 -13.20
N ILE A 294 15.47 -6.65 -12.88
CA ILE A 294 14.23 -5.97 -13.27
C ILE A 294 14.40 -5.39 -14.68
N PRO A 295 13.55 -5.78 -15.63
CA PRO A 295 13.61 -5.26 -16.99
C PRO A 295 13.02 -3.83 -17.04
N TYR A 296 13.80 -2.86 -16.57
CA TYR A 296 13.43 -1.45 -16.54
C TYR A 296 14.06 -0.71 -17.70
N ASP A 297 13.24 0.02 -18.44
CA ASP A 297 13.66 0.93 -19.52
C ASP A 297 13.25 2.36 -19.19
N PRO A 298 14.20 3.25 -18.84
CA PRO A 298 13.90 4.66 -18.52
C PRO A 298 13.23 5.41 -19.69
N ALA A 299 13.44 4.99 -20.94
CA ALA A 299 12.78 5.62 -22.07
C ALA A 299 11.26 5.46 -22.03
N THR A 300 10.75 4.42 -21.40
CA THR A 300 9.32 4.21 -21.18
C THR A 300 8.73 5.30 -20.27
N ASP A 301 9.37 5.60 -19.15
CA ASP A 301 8.92 6.65 -18.22
C ASP A 301 8.99 8.03 -18.88
N MET A 302 10.08 8.32 -19.58
CA MET A 302 10.21 9.57 -20.33
C MET A 302 9.11 9.75 -21.37
N LYS A 303 8.73 8.68 -22.06
CA LYS A 303 7.62 8.70 -23.03
C LYS A 303 6.27 8.93 -22.36
N ILE A 304 6.02 8.27 -21.23
CA ILE A 304 4.76 8.44 -20.46
C ILE A 304 4.63 9.88 -19.96
N LEU A 305 5.71 10.45 -19.43
CA LEU A 305 5.75 11.78 -18.86
C LEU A 305 5.91 12.89 -19.92
N GLY A 306 6.24 12.55 -21.16
CA GLY A 306 6.54 13.52 -22.21
C GLY A 306 7.83 14.32 -21.97
N THR A 307 8.78 13.78 -21.18
CA THR A 307 10.07 14.43 -20.91
C THR A 307 11.14 13.99 -21.91
N THR A 308 12.16 14.84 -22.11
CA THR A 308 13.25 14.57 -23.06
C THR A 308 14.59 14.31 -22.38
N ALA A 309 14.65 14.42 -21.04
CA ALA A 309 15.86 14.24 -20.27
C ALA A 309 15.55 13.65 -18.88
N GLU A 310 16.45 12.81 -18.40
CA GLU A 310 16.54 12.43 -17.00
C GLU A 310 17.34 13.46 -16.20
N VAL A 311 17.04 13.57 -14.90
CA VAL A 311 17.77 14.42 -13.96
C VAL A 311 18.32 13.61 -12.78
N GLY A 312 19.21 14.23 -12.00
CA GLY A 312 19.79 13.67 -10.79
C GLY A 312 21.14 12.99 -11.00
N ASP A 313 21.70 12.44 -9.93
CA ASP A 313 23.04 11.87 -9.89
C ASP A 313 23.19 10.65 -10.79
N THR A 314 23.90 10.79 -11.89
CA THR A 314 24.13 9.73 -12.88
C THR A 314 25.07 8.61 -12.41
N SER A 315 25.68 8.73 -11.22
CA SER A 315 26.43 7.63 -10.61
C SER A 315 25.53 6.50 -10.09
N TYR A 316 24.21 6.77 -10.01
CA TYR A 316 23.16 5.82 -9.66
C TYR A 316 22.24 5.57 -10.87
N SER A 317 21.83 4.33 -11.06
CA SER A 317 20.79 4.00 -12.04
C SER A 317 19.46 4.67 -11.67
N PRO A 318 18.52 4.84 -12.62
CA PRO A 318 17.22 5.45 -12.32
C PRO A 318 16.48 4.77 -11.16
N LEU A 319 16.44 3.44 -11.11
CA LEU A 319 15.82 2.70 -10.01
C LEU A 319 16.55 2.89 -8.68
N GLU A 320 17.90 2.97 -8.68
CA GLU A 320 18.63 3.29 -7.45
C GLU A 320 18.26 4.69 -6.94
N ARG A 321 18.11 5.68 -7.84
CA ARG A 321 17.69 7.05 -7.49
C ARG A 321 16.28 7.07 -6.88
N ILE A 322 15.32 6.38 -7.50
CA ILE A 322 13.93 6.35 -7.07
C ILE A 322 13.75 5.60 -5.75
N TRP A 323 14.51 4.52 -5.52
CA TRP A 323 14.29 3.60 -4.41
C TRP A 323 15.17 3.83 -3.19
N TYR A 324 16.43 4.22 -3.42
CA TYR A 324 17.46 4.25 -2.38
C TYR A 324 18.12 5.61 -2.20
N ARG A 325 17.68 6.62 -2.93
CA ARG A 325 18.17 7.99 -2.74
C ARG A 325 17.04 8.91 -2.26
N PRO A 326 17.32 9.80 -1.29
CA PRO A 326 16.35 10.78 -0.85
C PRO A 326 16.21 11.89 -1.88
N THR A 327 15.02 12.52 -1.93
CA THR A 327 14.77 13.68 -2.77
C THR A 327 14.18 14.83 -1.98
N LEU A 328 14.37 16.04 -2.49
CA LEU A 328 13.69 17.25 -2.07
C LEU A 328 13.01 17.84 -3.30
N GLU A 329 11.69 18.01 -3.25
CA GLU A 329 10.90 18.50 -4.37
C GLU A 329 10.13 19.76 -3.97
N ILE A 330 10.10 20.75 -4.86
CA ILE A 330 9.25 21.93 -4.72
C ILE A 330 7.92 21.60 -5.38
N VAL A 331 6.90 21.36 -4.56
CA VAL A 331 5.57 20.92 -5.03
C VAL A 331 4.55 22.05 -5.11
N GLY A 332 4.95 23.27 -4.78
CA GLY A 332 4.13 24.46 -4.93
C GLY A 332 4.91 25.73 -4.66
N MET A 333 4.60 26.78 -5.39
CA MET A 333 5.11 28.14 -5.16
C MET A 333 4.01 29.15 -5.48
N GLN A 334 3.89 30.16 -4.62
CA GLN A 334 2.92 31.24 -4.81
C GLN A 334 3.55 32.58 -4.42
N GLY A 335 3.29 33.61 -5.19
CA GLY A 335 3.70 34.99 -4.92
C GLY A 335 3.46 35.90 -6.09
N GLY A 336 3.24 37.20 -5.84
CA GLY A 336 2.90 38.17 -6.87
C GLY A 336 1.48 38.02 -7.41
N TYR A 337 1.21 38.71 -8.52
CA TYR A 337 -0.08 38.67 -9.19
C TYR A 337 -0.17 37.42 -10.08
N THR A 338 -1.09 36.53 -9.76
CA THR A 338 -1.25 35.23 -10.44
C THR A 338 -2.61 35.04 -11.11
N ALA A 339 -3.43 36.12 -11.20
CA ALA A 339 -4.69 36.05 -11.93
C ALA A 339 -4.46 35.78 -13.43
N THR A 340 -5.39 35.06 -14.04
CA THR A 340 -5.32 34.67 -15.47
C THR A 340 -5.60 35.83 -16.41
N GLU A 341 -6.26 36.88 -15.92
CA GLU A 341 -6.60 38.10 -16.67
C GLU A 341 -5.95 39.31 -16.03
N GLY A 342 -5.50 40.24 -16.86
CA GLY A 342 -4.83 41.45 -16.44
C GLY A 342 -3.36 41.24 -16.05
N HIS A 343 -2.72 42.32 -15.62
CA HIS A 343 -1.36 42.32 -15.10
C HIS A 343 -1.22 43.36 -13.99
N SER A 344 -0.25 43.20 -13.11
CA SER A 344 0.02 44.15 -12.05
C SER A 344 1.50 44.57 -12.06
N ASN A 345 1.77 45.87 -11.95
CA ASN A 345 3.12 46.44 -11.89
C ASN A 345 3.58 46.63 -10.45
N VAL A 346 3.44 45.60 -9.60
CA VAL A 346 3.82 45.62 -8.20
C VAL A 346 5.01 44.72 -7.92
N ILE A 347 5.80 45.10 -6.92
CA ILE A 347 6.83 44.26 -6.30
C ILE A 347 6.15 43.51 -5.16
N PRO A 348 6.07 42.17 -5.19
CA PRO A 348 5.43 41.40 -4.13
C PRO A 348 6.18 41.50 -2.81
N GLY A 349 5.45 41.80 -1.73
CA GLY A 349 5.97 41.80 -0.37
C GLY A 349 5.98 40.43 0.30
N ASN A 350 5.32 39.42 -0.27
CA ASN A 350 5.20 38.08 0.26
C ASN A 350 5.31 37.02 -0.83
N ALA A 351 5.90 35.87 -0.49
CA ALA A 351 5.87 34.65 -1.31
C ALA A 351 5.88 33.42 -0.40
N MET A 352 5.46 32.26 -0.93
CA MET A 352 5.39 30.99 -0.21
C MET A 352 5.81 29.83 -1.11
N ALA A 353 6.43 28.79 -0.51
CA ALA A 353 6.76 27.55 -1.18
C ALA A 353 6.42 26.33 -0.31
N ARG A 354 6.05 25.24 -0.97
CA ARG A 354 5.81 23.92 -0.38
C ARG A 354 6.88 22.95 -0.82
N ILE A 355 7.42 22.23 0.16
CA ILE A 355 8.47 21.24 -0.02
C ILE A 355 7.94 19.86 0.37
N THR A 356 8.26 18.86 -0.43
CA THR A 356 8.16 17.45 -0.08
C THR A 356 9.52 16.81 -0.20
N CYS A 357 9.93 16.04 0.82
CA CYS A 357 11.12 15.18 0.75
C CYS A 357 10.71 13.72 0.78
N ARG A 358 11.29 12.91 -0.08
CA ARG A 358 11.29 11.46 0.07
C ARG A 358 12.53 11.05 0.86
N LEU A 359 12.32 10.20 1.86
CA LEU A 359 13.35 9.78 2.81
C LEU A 359 13.74 8.34 2.55
N VAL A 360 14.99 7.99 2.81
CA VAL A 360 15.48 6.61 2.76
C VAL A 360 15.91 6.13 4.15
N ASN A 361 16.22 4.85 4.27
CA ASN A 361 16.61 4.25 5.55
C ASN A 361 17.62 5.10 6.32
N ASN A 362 17.45 5.11 7.64
CA ASN A 362 18.21 5.89 8.63
C ASN A 362 17.94 7.41 8.62
N GLN A 363 17.16 7.94 7.70
CA GLN A 363 16.74 9.34 7.76
C GLN A 363 15.53 9.52 8.67
N ASN A 364 15.56 10.56 9.47
CA ASN A 364 14.47 11.00 10.34
C ASN A 364 13.85 12.28 9.75
N GLY A 365 12.53 12.31 9.55
CA GLY A 365 11.86 13.46 8.93
C GLY A 365 12.04 14.76 9.69
N ASN A 366 12.01 14.73 11.03
CA ASN A 366 12.20 15.94 11.84
C ASN A 366 13.62 16.51 11.72
N GLU A 367 14.63 15.62 11.64
CA GLU A 367 16.01 16.04 11.42
C GLU A 367 16.19 16.66 10.03
N ILE A 368 15.61 16.05 8.99
CA ILE A 368 15.65 16.60 7.62
C ILE A 368 14.99 17.97 7.56
N VAL A 369 13.81 18.14 8.19
CA VAL A 369 13.15 19.44 8.28
C VAL A 369 14.06 20.46 9.00
N ALA A 370 14.72 20.08 10.09
CA ALA A 370 15.63 20.97 10.81
C ALA A 370 16.83 21.42 9.92
N LEU A 371 17.39 20.51 9.10
CA LEU A 371 18.45 20.83 8.15
C LEU A 371 17.96 21.82 7.07
N ILE A 372 16.76 21.61 6.55
CA ILE A 372 16.14 22.51 5.55
C ILE A 372 15.89 23.89 6.16
N VAL A 373 15.33 23.96 7.37
CA VAL A 373 15.12 25.23 8.09
C VAL A 373 16.44 25.96 8.31
N LYS A 374 17.49 25.24 8.75
CA LYS A 374 18.85 25.80 8.87
C LYS A 374 19.36 26.39 7.55
N HIS A 375 19.17 25.66 6.46
CA HIS A 375 19.56 26.08 5.11
C HIS A 375 18.80 27.32 4.65
N ILE A 376 17.48 27.36 4.83
CA ILE A 376 16.63 28.51 4.49
C ILE A 376 17.08 29.74 5.29
N ASN A 377 17.28 29.61 6.61
CA ASN A 377 17.73 30.72 7.46
C ASN A 377 19.12 31.26 7.05
N LYS A 378 20.04 30.37 6.65
CA LYS A 378 21.39 30.75 6.16
C LYS A 378 21.30 31.56 4.86
N ASN A 379 20.32 31.28 4.01
CA ASN A 379 20.12 31.94 2.70
C ASN A 379 19.02 33.02 2.73
N CYS A 380 18.51 33.35 3.92
CA CYS A 380 17.51 34.39 4.08
C CYS A 380 18.12 35.77 3.75
N PRO A 381 17.55 36.54 2.82
CA PRO A 381 18.06 37.85 2.48
C PRO A 381 17.93 38.85 3.64
N PRO A 382 18.82 39.85 3.72
CA PRO A 382 18.72 40.91 4.72
C PRO A 382 17.37 41.64 4.69
N GLY A 383 16.72 41.79 5.85
CA GLY A 383 15.45 42.47 5.98
C GLY A 383 14.22 41.63 5.68
N ALA A 384 14.39 40.39 5.24
CA ALA A 384 13.30 39.45 5.08
C ALA A 384 12.98 38.70 6.38
N THR A 385 11.73 38.26 6.53
CA THR A 385 11.27 37.41 7.63
C THR A 385 10.74 36.09 7.06
N ILE A 386 11.18 34.97 7.62
CA ILE A 386 10.71 33.63 7.23
C ILE A 386 9.75 33.11 8.31
N THR A 387 8.66 32.49 7.86
CA THR A 387 7.75 31.71 8.71
C THR A 387 7.61 30.30 8.14
N TYR A 388 7.39 29.32 9.04
CA TYR A 388 7.33 27.91 8.72
C TYR A 388 6.00 27.32 9.13
N LYS A 389 5.43 26.44 8.29
CA LYS A 389 4.34 25.55 8.65
C LYS A 389 4.82 24.14 8.41
N LEU A 390 5.04 23.41 9.48
CA LEU A 390 5.51 22.03 9.46
C LEU A 390 4.31 21.08 9.45
N SER A 391 4.43 19.93 8.85
CA SER A 391 3.42 18.87 8.96
C SER A 391 3.44 18.27 10.37
N ASP A 392 2.30 17.80 10.83
CA ASP A 392 2.12 17.19 12.16
C ASP A 392 2.76 15.79 12.28
N GLY A 393 3.63 15.43 11.37
CA GLY A 393 4.32 14.15 11.36
C GLY A 393 5.00 13.87 10.03
N TYR A 394 5.58 12.69 9.91
CA TYR A 394 6.22 12.21 8.70
C TYR A 394 6.04 10.69 8.58
N ALA A 395 6.05 10.18 7.35
CA ALA A 395 6.17 8.75 7.11
C ALA A 395 7.65 8.35 7.15
N SER A 396 8.03 7.45 8.05
CA SER A 396 9.39 6.88 8.04
C SER A 396 9.54 5.90 6.90
N PRO A 397 10.76 5.77 6.34
CA PRO A 397 11.07 4.66 5.44
C PRO A 397 10.92 3.32 6.15
N VAL A 398 10.50 2.31 5.40
CA VAL A 398 10.33 0.94 5.88
C VAL A 398 11.16 0.00 5.01
N THR A 399 11.91 -0.91 5.64
CA THR A 399 12.55 -2.04 4.95
C THR A 399 12.09 -3.33 5.58
N LEU A 400 11.58 -4.23 4.75
CA LEU A 400 11.13 -5.55 5.13
C LEU A 400 12.28 -6.55 4.94
N PRO A 401 12.57 -7.37 5.95
CA PRO A 401 13.61 -8.41 5.81
C PRO A 401 13.17 -9.45 4.77
N ALA A 402 13.98 -9.65 3.73
CA ALA A 402 13.69 -10.62 2.66
C ALA A 402 14.13 -12.07 3.00
N ASN A 403 14.75 -12.28 4.17
CA ASN A 403 15.21 -13.61 4.61
C ASN A 403 14.30 -14.24 5.69
N THR A 404 13.10 -13.71 5.88
CA THR A 404 12.13 -14.20 6.86
C THR A 404 11.23 -15.30 6.29
N LYS A 405 10.53 -16.01 7.18
CA LYS A 405 9.53 -17.01 6.78
C LYS A 405 8.34 -16.35 6.06
N GLU A 406 7.93 -15.17 6.49
CA GLU A 406 6.84 -14.39 5.89
C GLU A 406 7.12 -14.10 4.43
N TYR A 407 8.32 -13.55 4.13
CA TYR A 407 8.74 -13.30 2.76
C TYR A 407 8.76 -14.59 1.92
N ARG A 408 9.33 -15.67 2.47
CA ARG A 408 9.43 -16.96 1.77
C ARG A 408 8.07 -17.53 1.44
N TYR A 409 7.10 -17.53 2.38
CA TYR A 409 5.76 -18.05 2.11
C TYR A 409 5.03 -17.28 1.01
N ILE A 410 5.16 -15.96 0.98
CA ILE A 410 4.62 -15.13 -0.11
C ILE A 410 5.33 -15.47 -1.43
N SER A 411 6.65 -15.54 -1.43
CA SER A 411 7.45 -15.88 -2.61
C SER A 411 7.08 -17.23 -3.20
N ASP A 412 6.94 -18.27 -2.36
CA ASP A 412 6.57 -19.63 -2.78
C ASP A 412 5.19 -19.65 -3.45
N VAL A 413 4.23 -18.94 -2.88
CA VAL A 413 2.86 -18.88 -3.40
C VAL A 413 2.82 -18.10 -4.71
N LEU A 414 3.46 -16.94 -4.78
CA LEU A 414 3.54 -16.15 -6.00
C LEU A 414 4.25 -16.94 -7.12
N THR A 415 5.37 -17.60 -6.80
CA THR A 415 6.09 -18.45 -7.75
C THR A 415 5.19 -19.55 -8.32
N ARG A 416 4.38 -20.16 -7.47
CA ARG A 416 3.46 -21.23 -7.89
C ARG A 416 2.36 -20.73 -8.83
N ILE A 417 1.77 -19.57 -8.54
CA ILE A 417 0.66 -19.02 -9.33
C ILE A 417 1.14 -18.38 -10.63
N TYR A 418 2.26 -17.68 -10.59
CA TYR A 418 2.80 -16.97 -11.75
C TYR A 418 3.76 -17.83 -12.60
N GLY A 419 4.23 -18.97 -12.06
CA GLY A 419 5.26 -19.79 -12.72
C GLY A 419 6.64 -19.13 -12.76
N LYS A 420 6.86 -18.07 -11.98
CA LYS A 420 8.10 -17.28 -11.90
C LYS A 420 8.33 -16.81 -10.48
N GLU A 421 9.60 -16.76 -10.07
CA GLU A 421 9.97 -16.10 -8.82
C GLU A 421 9.61 -14.60 -8.84
N PRO A 422 9.09 -14.04 -7.74
CA PRO A 422 8.81 -12.62 -7.65
C PRO A 422 10.09 -11.81 -7.66
N TYR A 423 10.04 -10.65 -8.31
CA TYR A 423 11.09 -9.65 -8.12
C TYR A 423 11.03 -9.11 -6.69
N GLN A 424 12.20 -8.94 -6.07
CA GLN A 424 12.29 -8.07 -4.92
C GLN A 424 12.23 -6.64 -5.43
N TYR A 425 11.18 -5.94 -5.07
CA TYR A 425 10.88 -4.60 -5.55
C TYR A 425 11.08 -3.59 -4.43
N ALA A 426 11.43 -2.36 -4.75
CA ALA A 426 11.36 -1.27 -3.82
C ALA A 426 10.47 -0.18 -4.41
N SER A 427 9.70 0.50 -3.57
CA SER A 427 8.82 1.57 -4.01
C SER A 427 9.38 2.94 -3.63
N GLY A 428 9.21 3.88 -4.53
CA GLY A 428 9.43 5.30 -4.24
C GLY A 428 8.32 5.93 -3.39
N GLY A 429 7.19 5.23 -3.23
CA GLY A 429 6.05 5.62 -2.42
C GLY A 429 6.24 5.37 -0.92
N SER A 430 5.24 5.76 -0.14
CA SER A 430 5.22 5.60 1.32
C SER A 430 3.83 5.15 1.73
N VAL A 431 3.74 4.07 2.51
CA VAL A 431 2.49 3.61 3.13
C VAL A 431 2.61 3.79 4.64
N GLY A 432 1.89 4.78 5.17
CA GLY A 432 1.98 5.17 6.59
C GLY A 432 1.53 4.06 7.55
N ALA A 433 0.54 3.29 7.14
CA ALA A 433 -0.03 2.18 7.90
C ALA A 433 1.00 1.10 8.24
N MET A 434 1.86 0.69 7.30
CA MET A 434 2.88 -0.36 7.50
C MET A 434 3.85 -0.01 8.63
N ARG A 435 4.26 1.26 8.71
CA ARG A 435 5.09 1.75 9.81
C ARG A 435 4.38 1.61 11.15
N SER A 436 3.14 2.11 11.22
CA SER A 436 2.34 2.08 12.45
C SER A 436 2.13 0.65 12.96
N VAL A 437 1.90 -0.30 12.08
CA VAL A 437 1.84 -1.74 12.40
C VAL A 437 3.16 -2.19 13.04
N LYS A 438 4.32 -1.86 12.46
CA LYS A 438 5.62 -2.24 13.00
C LYS A 438 5.88 -1.62 14.37
N GLU A 439 5.58 -0.33 14.54
CA GLU A 439 5.81 0.38 15.80
C GLU A 439 4.90 -0.11 16.94
N VAL A 440 3.64 -0.40 16.64
CA VAL A 440 2.63 -0.71 17.67
C VAL A 440 2.49 -2.20 17.90
N LEU A 441 2.37 -3.01 16.84
CA LEU A 441 2.16 -4.45 16.94
C LEU A 441 3.49 -5.25 16.97
N GLY A 442 4.61 -4.63 16.61
CA GLY A 442 5.92 -5.27 16.54
C GLY A 442 6.11 -6.18 15.31
N LEU A 443 5.10 -6.28 14.44
CA LEU A 443 5.08 -7.14 13.25
C LEU A 443 5.38 -6.33 11.98
N TYR A 444 5.99 -6.99 11.00
CA TYR A 444 6.06 -6.42 9.65
C TYR A 444 4.78 -6.75 8.88
N ALA A 445 4.18 -5.75 8.23
CA ALA A 445 3.10 -5.97 7.28
C ALA A 445 3.72 -6.23 5.90
N TYR A 446 3.71 -7.50 5.47
CA TYR A 446 4.26 -7.87 4.16
C TYR A 446 3.24 -7.62 3.06
N PRO A 447 3.65 -7.01 1.94
CA PRO A 447 2.76 -6.69 0.85
C PRO A 447 2.31 -7.94 0.10
N LEU A 448 1.01 -8.00 -0.19
CA LEU A 448 0.39 -9.02 -1.02
C LEU A 448 -0.82 -8.42 -1.76
N GLY A 449 -0.58 -7.35 -2.50
CA GLY A 449 -1.55 -6.68 -3.36
C GLY A 449 -1.39 -7.06 -4.82
N PHE A 450 -2.32 -6.57 -5.68
CA PHE A 450 -2.39 -6.97 -7.09
C PHE A 450 -2.57 -5.79 -8.04
N GLU A 451 -2.31 -4.60 -7.58
CA GLU A 451 -2.31 -3.39 -8.37
C GLU A 451 -1.14 -3.37 -9.36
N LEU A 452 -1.29 -2.63 -10.45
CA LEU A 452 -0.22 -2.46 -11.44
C LEU A 452 0.05 -0.97 -11.69
N THR A 453 1.31 -0.62 -11.87
CA THR A 453 1.77 0.77 -12.01
C THR A 453 1.14 1.54 -13.17
N ASP A 454 0.59 0.87 -14.17
CA ASP A 454 -0.09 1.49 -15.30
C ASP A 454 -1.61 1.70 -15.08
N GLU A 455 -2.14 1.34 -13.91
CA GLU A 455 -3.57 1.44 -13.54
C GLU A 455 -4.01 2.85 -13.13
N LYS A 456 -3.09 3.82 -13.22
CA LYS A 456 -3.36 5.25 -13.05
C LYS A 456 -3.87 5.64 -11.66
N TRP A 457 -3.30 5.07 -10.61
CA TRP A 457 -3.59 5.48 -9.23
C TRP A 457 -3.51 7.00 -9.08
N HIS A 458 -4.42 7.57 -8.31
CA HIS A 458 -4.54 9.01 -8.07
C HIS A 458 -4.79 9.88 -9.33
N ALA A 459 -4.80 9.30 -10.55
CA ALA A 459 -5.06 10.01 -11.78
C ALA A 459 -6.48 9.76 -12.32
N ALA A 460 -6.87 10.51 -13.34
CA ALA A 460 -8.12 10.29 -14.04
C ALA A 460 -8.09 8.99 -14.86
N ASN A 461 -9.25 8.36 -14.99
CA ASN A 461 -9.42 7.09 -15.68
C ASN A 461 -8.64 5.94 -15.04
N GLU A 462 -8.54 5.94 -13.70
CA GLU A 462 -8.07 4.80 -12.92
C GLU A 462 -8.86 3.54 -13.28
N TYR A 463 -8.18 2.41 -13.33
CA TYR A 463 -8.80 1.12 -13.63
C TYR A 463 -8.11 -0.03 -12.92
N PHE A 464 -8.82 -1.15 -12.77
CA PHE A 464 -8.28 -2.40 -12.26
C PHE A 464 -8.57 -3.56 -13.23
N ARG A 465 -7.63 -4.50 -13.41
CA ARG A 465 -7.77 -5.63 -14.32
C ARG A 465 -8.59 -6.76 -13.72
N LEU A 466 -9.54 -7.30 -14.50
CA LEU A 466 -10.32 -8.47 -14.10
C LEU A 466 -9.44 -9.70 -13.84
N SER A 467 -8.36 -9.86 -14.62
CA SER A 467 -7.39 -10.94 -14.43
C SER A 467 -6.66 -10.87 -13.09
N SER A 468 -6.41 -9.66 -12.56
CA SER A 468 -5.82 -9.45 -11.25
C SER A 468 -6.76 -9.87 -10.12
N ILE A 469 -8.08 -9.65 -10.26
CA ILE A 469 -9.07 -10.07 -9.26
C ILE A 469 -9.03 -11.60 -9.06
N ARG A 470 -9.16 -12.36 -10.15
CA ARG A 470 -9.13 -13.83 -10.11
C ARG A 470 -7.81 -14.34 -9.54
N LYS A 471 -6.71 -13.80 -10.04
CA LYS A 471 -5.35 -14.20 -9.63
C LYS A 471 -5.11 -13.93 -8.15
N GLY A 472 -5.51 -12.74 -7.67
CA GLY A 472 -5.40 -12.36 -6.28
C GLY A 472 -6.20 -13.27 -5.34
N GLN A 473 -7.44 -13.58 -5.67
CA GLN A 473 -8.24 -14.54 -4.89
C GLN A 473 -7.53 -15.89 -4.75
N LEU A 474 -6.99 -16.43 -5.83
CA LEU A 474 -6.24 -17.69 -5.81
C LEU A 474 -4.97 -17.61 -4.95
N VAL A 475 -4.22 -16.50 -5.05
CA VAL A 475 -3.01 -16.31 -4.24
C VAL A 475 -3.35 -16.28 -2.76
N TYR A 476 -4.41 -15.59 -2.33
CA TYR A 476 -4.82 -15.58 -0.92
C TYR A 476 -5.30 -16.97 -0.44
N CYS A 477 -6.08 -17.70 -1.23
CA CYS A 477 -6.46 -19.07 -0.91
C CYS A 477 -5.21 -19.96 -0.73
N TYR A 478 -4.26 -19.86 -1.64
CA TYR A 478 -3.01 -20.61 -1.57
C TYR A 478 -2.15 -20.23 -0.38
N TYR A 479 -2.03 -18.93 -0.11
CA TYR A 479 -1.23 -18.44 0.99
C TYR A 479 -1.71 -19.00 2.34
N LEU A 480 -3.01 -18.97 2.58
CA LEU A 480 -3.58 -19.47 3.83
C LEU A 480 -3.43 -20.99 3.98
N LEU A 481 -3.54 -21.75 2.88
CA LEU A 481 -3.28 -23.20 2.88
C LEU A 481 -1.79 -23.50 3.13
N HIS A 482 -0.91 -22.81 2.41
CA HIS A 482 0.53 -22.98 2.53
C HIS A 482 1.01 -22.64 3.94
N LEU A 483 0.55 -21.54 4.51
CA LEU A 483 0.84 -21.13 5.87
C LEU A 483 0.39 -22.20 6.88
N ALA A 484 -0.80 -22.77 6.74
CA ALA A 484 -1.29 -23.82 7.63
C ALA A 484 -0.46 -25.10 7.57
N GLU A 485 0.09 -25.44 6.39
CA GLU A 485 0.98 -26.60 6.21
C GLU A 485 2.36 -26.35 6.82
N GLU A 486 3.00 -25.23 6.51
CA GLU A 486 4.35 -24.90 6.95
C GLU A 486 4.44 -24.70 8.47
N GLU A 487 3.56 -23.90 9.05
CA GLU A 487 3.56 -23.68 10.50
C GLU A 487 3.21 -24.97 11.29
N THR A 488 2.50 -25.93 10.71
CA THR A 488 2.27 -27.23 11.35
C THR A 488 3.53 -28.08 11.45
N LYS A 489 4.50 -27.92 10.54
CA LYS A 489 5.79 -28.64 10.59
C LYS A 489 6.70 -28.16 11.71
N TYR A 490 6.61 -26.88 12.10
CA TYR A 490 7.44 -26.28 13.16
C TYR A 490 6.94 -26.58 14.59
N TYR A 491 5.67 -26.96 14.73
CA TYR A 491 5.10 -27.34 16.06
C TYR A 491 5.12 -28.85 16.34
N ARG A 492 5.74 -29.65 15.49
CA ARG A 492 6.02 -31.09 15.69
C ARG A 492 7.49 -31.32 15.98
#